data_60ecd467438f6906b084a4c6668252b6
#
_entry.id   60ecd467438f6906b084a4c6668252b6
#
_cell.length_a   1.000
_cell.length_b   1.000
_cell.length_c   1.000
_cell.angle_alpha   90.00
_cell.angle_beta   90.00
_cell.angle_gamma   90.00
#
_symmetry.space_group_name_H-M   'P 1'
#
loop_
_entity.id
_entity.type
_entity.pdbx_description
1 polymer ?
#
loop_
_entity_poly.entity_id
_entity_poly.type
_entity_poly.pdbx_seq_one_letter_code
_entity_poly.pdbx_strand_id
1 'polypeptide(L)'
;MIKRALREVHTCSKLRHQNVISVLGITTEFDGTVSIVSHWMENGNAHDYVQNTTINPGPLMLGIAQGLQYLHTRQGGAVFHGDLKGSNVLISDSGQAVLADFDLSLLVDSTFSLTTSGRAGYTLHWTAPEILEGGVGGQKSAEADVWSFGMTLLELFTRKIPFHPFTLHAVAYRVSLGRTPDRPSDEDTCSRLTDEWWTTCVKCWNFDPLLRPRITDVLQTIRKIQQ
;
A
#
# COMPACT_ATOMS: atom_id res chain seq x y z
N MET A 1 9.91 13.35 -20.59
CA MET A 1 8.76 13.08 -19.72
C MET A 1 7.78 12.08 -20.35
N ILE A 2 7.12 12.36 -21.44
CA ILE A 2 6.10 11.49 -22.08
C ILE A 2 6.59 10.05 -22.33
N LYS A 3 7.84 9.86 -22.79
CA LYS A 3 8.39 8.50 -23.04
C LYS A 3 8.51 7.64 -21.77
N ARG A 4 8.74 8.24 -20.61
CA ARG A 4 8.82 7.53 -19.33
C ARG A 4 7.41 7.12 -18.88
N ALA A 5 6.47 8.05 -18.92
CA ALA A 5 5.06 7.81 -18.65
C ALA A 5 4.48 6.70 -19.52
N LEU A 6 4.75 6.71 -20.83
CA LEU A 6 4.30 5.66 -21.74
C LEU A 6 4.92 4.28 -21.43
N ARG A 7 6.17 4.22 -20.94
CA ARG A 7 6.79 2.95 -20.51
C ARG A 7 6.08 2.37 -19.27
N GLU A 8 5.72 3.21 -18.33
CA GLU A 8 5.04 2.80 -17.11
C GLU A 8 3.63 2.30 -17.41
N VAL A 9 2.85 3.05 -18.19
CA VAL A 9 1.55 2.56 -18.70
C VAL A 9 1.72 1.24 -19.44
N HIS A 10 2.75 1.11 -20.29
CA HIS A 10 3.04 -0.12 -21.00
C HIS A 10 3.41 -1.28 -20.05
N THR A 11 4.13 -1.00 -18.97
CA THR A 11 4.42 -2.01 -17.94
C THR A 11 3.14 -2.42 -17.22
N CYS A 12 2.35 -1.45 -16.75
CA CYS A 12 1.09 -1.70 -16.04
C CYS A 12 0.05 -2.40 -16.92
N SER A 13 -0.02 -2.08 -18.22
CA SER A 13 -0.95 -2.73 -19.14
C SER A 13 -0.66 -4.22 -19.38
N LYS A 14 0.54 -4.69 -19.03
CA LYS A 14 0.94 -6.11 -19.12
C LYS A 14 0.73 -6.89 -17.82
N LEU A 15 0.38 -6.22 -16.74
CA LEU A 15 0.13 -6.90 -15.47
C LEU A 15 -1.19 -7.68 -15.54
N ARG A 16 -1.17 -8.93 -15.11
CA ARG A 16 -2.33 -9.83 -15.07
C ARG A 16 -2.26 -10.66 -13.79
N HIS A 17 -2.99 -10.21 -12.78
CA HIS A 17 -3.13 -10.91 -11.51
C HIS A 17 -4.45 -10.51 -10.85
N GLN A 18 -5.14 -11.45 -10.20
CA GLN A 18 -6.44 -11.20 -9.56
C GLN A 18 -6.42 -10.10 -8.49
N ASN A 19 -5.26 -9.91 -7.83
CA ASN A 19 -5.07 -8.91 -6.78
C ASN A 19 -4.29 -7.67 -7.26
N VAL A 20 -4.25 -7.42 -8.56
CA VAL A 20 -3.63 -6.22 -9.16
C VAL A 20 -4.57 -5.66 -10.21
N ILE A 21 -4.85 -4.35 -10.16
CA ILE A 21 -5.77 -3.69 -11.09
C ILE A 21 -5.31 -3.85 -12.54
N SER A 22 -6.24 -4.24 -13.40
CA SER A 22 -5.98 -4.32 -14.84
C SER A 22 -6.20 -2.96 -15.49
N VAL A 23 -5.18 -2.44 -16.15
CA VAL A 23 -5.29 -1.25 -16.97
C VAL A 23 -5.97 -1.61 -18.30
N LEU A 24 -7.12 -1.01 -18.58
CA LEU A 24 -7.89 -1.18 -19.81
C LEU A 24 -7.36 -0.29 -20.93
N GLY A 25 -6.86 0.90 -20.57
CA GLY A 25 -6.34 1.87 -21.52
C GLY A 25 -5.99 3.19 -20.86
N ILE A 26 -5.73 4.17 -21.69
CA ILE A 26 -5.52 5.57 -21.33
C ILE A 26 -6.46 6.46 -22.12
N THR A 27 -6.82 7.61 -21.56
CA THR A 27 -7.55 8.66 -22.26
C THR A 27 -6.91 10.01 -21.98
N THR A 28 -7.09 10.96 -22.90
CA THR A 28 -6.67 12.36 -22.76
C THR A 28 -7.86 13.31 -22.78
N GLU A 29 -9.09 12.78 -22.69
CA GLU A 29 -10.32 13.55 -22.82
C GLU A 29 -10.66 14.37 -21.56
N PHE A 30 -10.01 14.07 -20.42
CA PHE A 30 -10.21 14.78 -19.18
C PHE A 30 -9.10 15.82 -18.97
N ASP A 31 -9.43 17.11 -19.03
CA ASP A 31 -8.58 18.26 -18.74
C ASP A 31 -7.22 18.28 -19.47
N GLY A 32 -7.11 17.62 -20.64
CA GLY A 32 -5.87 17.51 -21.39
C GLY A 32 -4.77 16.68 -20.68
N THR A 33 -5.12 15.97 -19.61
CA THR A 33 -4.21 15.09 -18.88
C THR A 33 -4.33 13.65 -19.34
N VAL A 34 -3.23 12.87 -19.18
CA VAL A 34 -3.27 11.43 -19.43
C VAL A 34 -3.93 10.76 -18.21
N SER A 35 -5.11 10.19 -18.43
CA SER A 35 -5.85 9.44 -17.41
C SER A 35 -5.84 7.95 -17.70
N ILE A 36 -5.71 7.13 -16.67
CA ILE A 36 -5.72 5.67 -16.78
C ILE A 36 -7.16 5.17 -16.59
N VAL A 37 -7.56 4.25 -17.45
CA VAL A 37 -8.87 3.62 -17.42
C VAL A 37 -8.73 2.21 -16.89
N SER A 38 -9.50 1.88 -15.85
CA SER A 38 -9.61 0.55 -15.26
C SER A 38 -11.08 0.17 -15.05
N HIS A 39 -11.33 -1.08 -14.63
CA HIS A 39 -12.66 -1.47 -14.17
C HIS A 39 -13.05 -0.68 -12.93
N TRP A 40 -14.29 -0.26 -12.88
CA TRP A 40 -14.88 0.34 -11.69
C TRP A 40 -15.07 -0.73 -10.62
N MET A 41 -14.79 -0.37 -9.34
CA MET A 41 -14.93 -1.26 -8.19
C MET A 41 -16.01 -0.70 -7.26
N GLU A 42 -17.19 -1.30 -7.30
CA GLU A 42 -18.40 -0.84 -6.59
C GLU A 42 -18.21 -0.79 -5.06
N ASN A 43 -17.38 -1.69 -4.51
CA ASN A 43 -17.12 -1.75 -3.08
C ASN A 43 -16.08 -0.71 -2.60
N GLY A 44 -15.60 0.17 -3.48
CA GLY A 44 -14.67 1.23 -3.15
C GLY A 44 -13.29 0.73 -2.73
N ASN A 45 -12.68 1.42 -1.76
CA ASN A 45 -11.35 1.08 -1.25
C ASN A 45 -11.40 0.30 0.08
N ALA A 46 -10.29 -0.33 0.44
CA ALA A 46 -10.21 -1.19 1.62
C ALA A 46 -10.36 -0.42 2.93
N HIS A 47 -9.87 0.83 3.01
CA HIS A 47 -10.02 1.66 4.21
C HIS A 47 -11.49 1.90 4.54
N ASP A 48 -12.28 2.31 3.54
CA ASP A 48 -13.71 2.58 3.72
C ASP A 48 -14.50 1.27 3.90
N TYR A 49 -14.11 0.22 3.18
CA TYR A 49 -14.77 -1.08 3.25
C TYR A 49 -14.73 -1.71 4.65
N VAL A 50 -13.58 -1.63 5.34
CA VAL A 50 -13.43 -2.19 6.70
C VAL A 50 -14.09 -1.35 7.79
N GLN A 51 -14.61 -0.14 7.49
CA GLN A 51 -15.39 0.64 8.46
C GLN A 51 -16.65 -0.14 8.90
N ASN A 52 -17.16 -1.03 8.04
CA ASN A 52 -18.10 -2.05 8.46
C ASN A 52 -17.38 -3.07 9.36
N THR A 53 -17.67 -3.02 10.66
CA THR A 53 -17.01 -3.86 11.69
C THR A 53 -17.28 -5.36 11.53
N THR A 54 -18.23 -5.78 10.71
CA THR A 54 -18.46 -7.20 10.40
C THR A 54 -17.39 -7.77 9.47
N ILE A 55 -16.72 -6.93 8.68
CA ILE A 55 -15.68 -7.34 7.74
C ILE A 55 -14.43 -7.78 8.51
N ASN A 56 -13.96 -8.99 8.20
CA ASN A 56 -12.67 -9.48 8.68
C ASN A 56 -11.56 -9.02 7.71
N PRO A 57 -10.55 -8.22 8.16
CA PRO A 57 -9.47 -7.77 7.30
C PRO A 57 -8.51 -8.87 6.84
N GLY A 58 -8.45 -10.00 7.54
CA GLY A 58 -7.50 -11.07 7.25
C GLY A 58 -7.46 -11.50 5.76
N PRO A 59 -8.61 -11.86 5.14
CA PRO A 59 -8.65 -12.20 3.72
C PRO A 59 -8.17 -11.10 2.79
N LEU A 60 -8.40 -9.82 3.14
CA LEU A 60 -7.90 -8.68 2.37
C LEU A 60 -6.38 -8.63 2.42
N MET A 61 -5.79 -8.83 3.62
CA MET A 61 -4.32 -8.87 3.77
C MET A 61 -3.68 -10.00 2.99
N LEU A 62 -4.34 -11.15 2.88
CA LEU A 62 -3.89 -12.25 2.01
C LEU A 62 -3.82 -11.79 0.55
N GLY A 63 -4.89 -11.17 0.04
CA GLY A 63 -4.94 -10.66 -1.33
C GLY A 63 -3.89 -9.58 -1.61
N ILE A 64 -3.70 -8.63 -0.68
CA ILE A 64 -2.66 -7.60 -0.77
C ILE A 64 -1.26 -8.23 -0.85
N ALA A 65 -0.95 -9.21 0.01
CA ALA A 65 0.33 -9.90 0.01
C ALA A 65 0.56 -10.69 -1.31
N GLN A 66 -0.48 -11.32 -1.86
CA GLN A 66 -0.42 -12.00 -3.15
C GLN A 66 -0.15 -11.03 -4.31
N GLY A 67 -0.83 -9.88 -4.31
CA GLY A 67 -0.61 -8.82 -5.29
C GLY A 67 0.81 -8.27 -5.25
N LEU A 68 1.33 -7.95 -4.05
CA LEU A 68 2.72 -7.49 -3.86
C LEU A 68 3.73 -8.56 -4.27
N GLN A 69 3.50 -9.84 -3.90
CA GLN A 69 4.38 -10.92 -4.33
C GLN A 69 4.47 -10.98 -5.85
N TYR A 70 3.34 -10.92 -6.55
CA TYR A 70 3.32 -10.91 -8.01
C TYR A 70 4.12 -9.73 -8.57
N LEU A 71 3.96 -8.51 -8.03
CA LEU A 71 4.68 -7.34 -8.49
C LEU A 71 6.20 -7.48 -8.26
N HIS A 72 6.62 -7.92 -7.08
CA HIS A 72 8.04 -8.03 -6.71
C HIS A 72 8.77 -9.15 -7.42
N THR A 73 8.07 -10.26 -7.78
CA THR A 73 8.70 -11.46 -8.38
C THR A 73 8.49 -11.58 -9.89
N ARG A 74 7.96 -10.53 -10.51
CA ARG A 74 7.59 -10.55 -11.93
C ARG A 74 8.80 -10.83 -12.85
N GLN A 75 8.61 -11.72 -13.82
CA GLN A 75 9.55 -11.91 -14.94
C GLN A 75 9.55 -10.65 -15.82
N GLY A 76 10.72 -10.06 -16.03
CA GLY A 76 10.86 -8.80 -16.79
C GLY A 76 11.10 -7.57 -15.91
N GLY A 77 11.38 -7.76 -14.62
CA GLY A 77 11.75 -6.75 -13.64
C GLY A 77 10.69 -6.58 -12.55
N ALA A 78 11.16 -6.40 -11.33
CA ALA A 78 10.31 -6.12 -10.20
C ALA A 78 9.58 -4.77 -10.39
N VAL A 79 8.33 -4.71 -9.96
CA VAL A 79 7.54 -3.49 -9.85
C VAL A 79 7.28 -3.25 -8.36
N PHE A 80 7.56 -2.05 -7.88
CA PHE A 80 7.31 -1.66 -6.50
C PHE A 80 6.07 -0.78 -6.45
N HIS A 81 5.23 -1.01 -5.44
CA HIS A 81 4.01 -0.22 -5.28
C HIS A 81 4.33 1.24 -4.94
N GLY A 82 5.10 1.44 -3.89
CA GLY A 82 5.61 2.74 -3.46
C GLY A 82 4.60 3.72 -2.86
N ASP A 83 3.31 3.35 -2.77
CA ASP A 83 2.26 4.11 -2.07
C ASP A 83 1.16 3.17 -1.54
N LEU A 84 1.55 2.05 -0.91
CA LEU A 84 0.60 1.10 -0.36
C LEU A 84 -0.06 1.65 0.90
N LYS A 85 -1.39 1.69 0.87
CA LYS A 85 -2.29 2.10 1.97
C LYS A 85 -3.70 1.62 1.67
N GLY A 86 -4.59 1.61 2.65
CA GLY A 86 -5.96 1.11 2.48
C GLY A 86 -6.74 1.80 1.36
N SER A 87 -6.53 3.12 1.15
CA SER A 87 -7.20 3.87 0.07
C SER A 87 -6.71 3.50 -1.34
N ASN A 88 -5.54 2.87 -1.48
CA ASN A 88 -4.97 2.41 -2.75
C ASN A 88 -5.16 0.89 -2.97
N VAL A 89 -5.96 0.26 -2.13
CA VAL A 89 -6.43 -1.11 -2.30
C VAL A 89 -7.92 -1.06 -2.59
N LEU A 90 -8.33 -1.42 -3.79
CA LEU A 90 -9.73 -1.48 -4.19
C LEU A 90 -10.34 -2.83 -3.83
N ILE A 91 -11.66 -2.86 -3.66
CA ILE A 91 -12.39 -4.07 -3.32
C ILE A 91 -13.29 -4.47 -4.50
N SER A 92 -13.02 -5.67 -5.05
CA SER A 92 -13.84 -6.21 -6.14
C SER A 92 -15.25 -6.57 -5.68
N ASP A 93 -16.15 -6.84 -6.63
CA ASP A 93 -17.54 -7.26 -6.35
C ASP A 93 -17.60 -8.54 -5.51
N SER A 94 -16.58 -9.41 -5.62
CA SER A 94 -16.44 -10.62 -4.80
C SER A 94 -15.79 -10.38 -3.43
N GLY A 95 -15.51 -9.12 -3.05
CA GLY A 95 -14.87 -8.77 -1.78
C GLY A 95 -13.36 -9.02 -1.73
N GLN A 96 -12.70 -9.20 -2.89
CA GLN A 96 -11.25 -9.41 -2.95
C GLN A 96 -10.49 -8.10 -3.02
N ALA A 97 -9.34 -8.05 -2.34
CA ALA A 97 -8.41 -6.91 -2.40
C ALA A 97 -7.67 -6.87 -3.74
N VAL A 98 -7.63 -5.69 -4.37
CA VAL A 98 -6.99 -5.43 -5.67
C VAL A 98 -6.10 -4.19 -5.52
N LEU A 99 -4.80 -4.35 -5.69
CA LEU A 99 -3.82 -3.25 -5.63
C LEU A 99 -4.04 -2.27 -6.79
N ALA A 100 -4.12 -0.99 -6.48
CA ALA A 100 -4.29 0.11 -7.42
C ALA A 100 -3.26 1.22 -7.15
N ASP A 101 -3.15 2.19 -8.04
CA ASP A 101 -2.29 3.39 -7.92
C ASP A 101 -0.80 3.11 -7.64
N PHE A 102 -0.33 1.91 -8.03
CA PHE A 102 1.09 1.57 -7.97
C PHE A 102 1.82 2.17 -9.18
N ASP A 103 3.04 2.65 -8.95
CA ASP A 103 4.00 3.18 -9.95
C ASP A 103 3.47 4.24 -10.95
N LEU A 104 2.20 4.66 -10.80
CA LEU A 104 1.58 5.68 -11.65
C LEU A 104 1.90 7.10 -11.20
N SER A 105 2.52 7.26 -10.05
CA SER A 105 2.90 8.56 -9.49
C SER A 105 3.84 9.38 -10.38
N LEU A 106 4.59 8.72 -11.27
CA LEU A 106 5.46 9.39 -12.23
C LEU A 106 4.70 10.02 -13.44
N LEU A 107 3.45 9.60 -13.68
CA LEU A 107 2.57 10.24 -14.66
C LEU A 107 2.01 11.58 -14.15
N VAL A 108 1.80 11.66 -12.85
CA VAL A 108 1.19 12.82 -12.19
C VAL A 108 2.21 13.92 -11.89
N ASP A 109 3.47 13.57 -11.64
CA ASP A 109 4.53 14.52 -11.24
C ASP A 109 4.96 15.51 -12.32
N SER A 110 4.55 15.34 -13.58
CA SER A 110 5.03 16.21 -14.64
C SER A 110 4.23 17.51 -14.83
N THR A 111 2.98 17.59 -14.35
CA THR A 111 2.13 18.79 -14.50
C THR A 111 1.31 19.14 -13.26
N PHE A 112 1.18 18.23 -12.31
CA PHE A 112 0.28 18.36 -11.15
C PHE A 112 0.99 18.51 -9.78
N SER A 113 2.31 18.63 -9.80
CA SER A 113 3.14 18.71 -8.58
C SER A 113 2.84 19.95 -7.70
N LEU A 114 2.11 20.96 -8.23
CA LEU A 114 1.75 22.16 -7.46
C LEU A 114 0.44 22.02 -6.67
N THR A 115 -0.39 20.99 -6.94
CA THR A 115 -1.64 20.75 -6.20
C THR A 115 -1.58 19.55 -5.25
N THR A 116 -0.50 18.75 -5.29
CA THR A 116 -0.30 17.57 -4.43
C THR A 116 0.36 17.86 -3.09
N SER A 117 0.70 19.12 -2.79
CA SER A 117 1.20 19.52 -1.44
C SER A 117 0.28 19.09 -0.30
N GLY A 118 -1.02 18.83 -0.57
CA GLY A 118 -1.94 18.23 0.39
C GLY A 118 -1.90 16.69 0.44
N ARG A 119 -1.57 15.98 -0.68
CA ARG A 119 -1.56 14.52 -0.71
C ARG A 119 -0.27 13.89 -0.21
N ALA A 120 0.88 14.51 -0.46
CA ALA A 120 2.17 14.05 0.05
C ALA A 120 2.18 13.95 1.59
N GLY A 121 1.47 14.86 2.29
CA GLY A 121 1.34 14.81 3.73
C GLY A 121 0.56 13.60 4.25
N TYR A 122 -0.47 13.13 3.53
CA TYR A 122 -1.33 12.02 4.00
C TYR A 122 -0.68 10.64 3.86
N THR A 123 0.31 10.46 2.99
CA THR A 123 0.98 9.16 2.78
C THR A 123 2.08 8.87 3.81
N LEU A 124 2.55 9.89 4.54
CA LEU A 124 3.66 9.80 5.48
C LEU A 124 3.46 8.73 6.56
N HIS A 125 2.23 8.45 6.97
CA HIS A 125 1.90 7.43 7.97
C HIS A 125 2.26 6.00 7.55
N TRP A 126 2.41 5.74 6.26
CA TRP A 126 2.79 4.44 5.68
C TRP A 126 4.22 4.43 5.16
N THR A 127 4.91 5.58 5.19
CA THR A 127 6.23 5.74 4.57
C THR A 127 7.33 5.16 5.44
N ALA A 128 8.20 4.36 4.83
CA ALA A 128 9.36 3.77 5.51
C ALA A 128 10.43 4.81 5.86
N PRO A 129 11.21 4.62 6.94
CA PRO A 129 12.19 5.60 7.41
C PRO A 129 13.24 5.95 6.35
N GLU A 130 13.77 4.98 5.62
CA GLU A 130 14.76 5.20 4.55
C GLU A 130 14.23 6.05 3.40
N ILE A 131 12.91 6.02 3.16
CA ILE A 131 12.27 6.87 2.14
C ILE A 131 12.13 8.30 2.66
N LEU A 132 11.84 8.49 3.95
CA LEU A 132 11.78 9.82 4.57
C LEU A 132 13.14 10.50 4.58
N GLU A 133 14.21 9.76 4.88
CA GLU A 133 15.59 10.26 4.90
C GLU A 133 16.12 10.61 3.51
N GLY A 134 15.71 9.86 2.48
CA GLY A 134 16.09 10.09 1.07
C GLY A 134 15.49 11.35 0.44
N GLY A 135 14.60 12.07 1.14
CA GLY A 135 13.95 13.28 0.65
C GLY A 135 13.00 13.04 -0.54
N VAL A 136 12.67 14.13 -1.26
CA VAL A 136 11.81 14.06 -2.45
C VAL A 136 12.51 13.22 -3.55
N GLY A 137 12.08 11.98 -3.72
CA GLY A 137 12.65 11.02 -4.69
C GLY A 137 13.29 9.79 -4.08
N GLY A 138 13.05 9.52 -2.79
CA GLY A 138 13.45 8.27 -2.14
C GLY A 138 13.10 7.06 -3.01
N GLN A 139 14.08 6.16 -3.21
CA GLN A 139 13.95 5.07 -4.18
C GLN A 139 12.96 4.02 -3.68
N LYS A 140 11.89 3.77 -4.43
CA LYS A 140 10.96 2.68 -4.16
C LYS A 140 11.69 1.34 -4.10
N SER A 141 11.36 0.51 -3.13
CA SER A 141 11.95 -0.82 -2.95
C SER A 141 10.93 -1.83 -2.44
N ALA A 142 11.26 -3.11 -2.54
CA ALA A 142 10.45 -4.17 -1.97
C ALA A 142 10.36 -4.06 -0.45
N GLU A 143 11.44 -3.64 0.18
CA GLU A 143 11.54 -3.48 1.63
C GLU A 143 10.67 -2.32 2.12
N ALA A 144 10.60 -1.22 1.37
CA ALA A 144 9.70 -0.10 1.67
C ALA A 144 8.23 -0.50 1.51
N ASP A 145 7.89 -1.29 0.49
CA ASP A 145 6.53 -1.83 0.32
C ASP A 145 6.15 -2.77 1.48
N VAL A 146 7.10 -3.55 2.01
CA VAL A 146 6.87 -4.42 3.19
C VAL A 146 6.60 -3.59 4.44
N TRP A 147 7.30 -2.48 4.66
CA TRP A 147 6.98 -1.54 5.73
C TRP A 147 5.54 -1.00 5.58
N SER A 148 5.22 -0.48 4.40
CA SER A 148 3.88 0.05 4.09
C SER A 148 2.80 -1.02 4.22
N PHE A 149 3.11 -2.29 3.88
CA PHE A 149 2.23 -3.44 4.12
C PHE A 149 1.90 -3.62 5.60
N GLY A 150 2.91 -3.57 6.49
CA GLY A 150 2.69 -3.64 7.94
C GLY A 150 1.81 -2.49 8.44
N MET A 151 2.01 -1.26 7.93
CA MET A 151 1.18 -0.11 8.27
C MET A 151 -0.25 -0.26 7.76
N THR A 152 -0.44 -0.76 6.53
CA THR A 152 -1.76 -1.06 5.96
C THR A 152 -2.48 -2.17 6.74
N LEU A 153 -1.74 -3.19 7.22
CA LEU A 153 -2.30 -4.22 8.08
C LEU A 153 -2.88 -3.60 9.35
N LEU A 154 -2.10 -2.78 10.06
CA LEU A 154 -2.58 -2.09 11.25
C LEU A 154 -3.80 -1.20 10.94
N GLU A 155 -3.76 -0.43 9.86
CA GLU A 155 -4.85 0.41 9.39
C GLU A 155 -6.15 -0.38 9.24
N LEU A 156 -6.12 -1.49 8.50
CA LEU A 156 -7.33 -2.25 8.19
C LEU A 156 -7.91 -2.96 9.43
N PHE A 157 -7.04 -3.41 10.36
CA PHE A 157 -7.52 -4.02 11.60
C PHE A 157 -8.06 -3.01 12.61
N THR A 158 -7.46 -1.81 12.70
CA THR A 158 -7.89 -0.74 13.62
C THR A 158 -8.95 0.18 13.01
N ARG A 159 -9.11 0.20 11.66
CA ARG A 159 -9.95 1.15 10.93
C ARG A 159 -9.53 2.60 11.08
N LYS A 160 -8.31 2.83 11.56
CA LYS A 160 -7.70 4.14 11.80
C LYS A 160 -6.41 4.23 11.00
N ILE A 161 -6.05 5.43 10.57
CA ILE A 161 -4.72 5.65 9.99
C ILE A 161 -3.63 5.26 10.99
N PRO A 162 -2.50 4.69 10.55
CA PRO A 162 -1.39 4.37 11.46
C PRO A 162 -0.93 5.60 12.25
N PHE A 163 -0.45 5.37 13.48
CA PHE A 163 -0.03 6.43 14.40
C PHE A 163 -1.14 7.39 14.88
N HIS A 164 -2.41 7.13 14.59
CA HIS A 164 -3.49 7.94 15.19
C HIS A 164 -3.35 7.97 16.73
N PRO A 165 -3.48 9.16 17.40
CA PRO A 165 -3.93 10.47 16.87
C PRO A 165 -2.79 11.47 16.57
N PHE A 166 -1.58 11.02 16.31
CA PHE A 166 -0.43 11.91 16.12
C PHE A 166 -0.56 12.78 14.85
N THR A 167 0.00 13.98 14.91
CA THR A 167 0.13 14.87 13.74
C THR A 167 1.21 14.36 12.79
N LEU A 168 1.18 14.77 11.52
CA LEU A 168 2.17 14.42 10.52
C LEU A 168 3.62 14.64 10.96
N HIS A 169 3.91 15.80 11.58
CA HIS A 169 5.24 16.12 12.08
C HIS A 169 5.68 15.17 13.20
N ALA A 170 4.75 14.84 14.11
CA ALA A 170 5.03 13.90 15.19
C ALA A 170 5.27 12.47 14.64
N VAL A 171 4.55 12.07 13.59
CA VAL A 171 4.77 10.78 12.91
C VAL A 171 6.15 10.75 12.24
N ALA A 172 6.50 11.78 11.44
CA ALA A 172 7.81 11.85 10.80
C ALA A 172 8.95 11.74 11.83
N TYR A 173 8.86 12.49 12.92
CA TYR A 173 9.85 12.47 14.00
C TYR A 173 9.91 11.08 14.69
N ARG A 174 8.76 10.43 14.94
CA ARG A 174 8.72 9.09 15.53
C ARG A 174 9.39 8.06 14.63
N VAL A 175 9.04 8.06 13.35
CA VAL A 175 9.58 7.13 12.35
C VAL A 175 11.10 7.32 12.18
N SER A 176 11.60 8.56 12.13
CA SER A 176 13.06 8.84 12.06
C SER A 176 13.83 8.35 13.29
N LEU A 177 13.16 8.20 14.43
CA LEU A 177 13.73 7.60 15.65
C LEU A 177 13.53 6.08 15.74
N GLY A 178 13.04 5.44 14.69
CA GLY A 178 12.74 4.00 14.70
C GLY A 178 11.56 3.61 15.56
N ARG A 179 10.70 4.56 15.94
CA ARG A 179 9.49 4.27 16.74
C ARG A 179 8.35 3.84 15.82
N THR A 180 7.73 2.73 16.17
CA THR A 180 6.57 2.15 15.48
C THR A 180 5.28 2.46 16.24
N PRO A 181 4.09 2.20 15.66
CA PRO A 181 2.83 2.28 16.39
C PRO A 181 2.82 1.33 17.60
N ASP A 182 2.11 1.74 18.65
CA ASP A 182 1.84 0.87 19.79
C ASP A 182 0.78 -0.18 19.43
N ARG A 183 0.79 -1.32 20.13
CA ARG A 183 -0.23 -2.36 19.91
C ARG A 183 -1.61 -1.82 20.34
N PRO A 184 -2.62 -1.88 19.45
CA PRO A 184 -3.96 -1.45 19.78
C PRO A 184 -4.62 -2.44 20.77
N SER A 185 -5.68 -2.00 21.44
CA SER A 185 -6.50 -2.85 22.28
C SER A 185 -7.31 -3.86 21.47
N ASP A 186 -7.78 -4.92 22.10
CA ASP A 186 -8.67 -5.90 21.47
C ASP A 186 -9.99 -5.26 21.04
N GLU A 187 -10.49 -4.26 21.79
CA GLU A 187 -11.68 -3.50 21.44
C GLU A 187 -11.51 -2.72 20.13
N ASP A 188 -10.36 -2.05 19.95
CA ASP A 188 -10.05 -1.29 18.71
C ASP A 188 -10.02 -2.18 17.46
N THR A 189 -9.73 -3.47 17.63
CA THR A 189 -9.55 -4.42 16.53
C THR A 189 -10.64 -5.48 16.44
N CYS A 190 -11.69 -5.35 17.26
CA CYS A 190 -12.74 -6.38 17.40
C CYS A 190 -12.14 -7.77 17.74
N SER A 191 -11.08 -7.82 18.54
CA SER A 191 -10.31 -9.02 18.92
C SER A 191 -9.77 -9.84 17.73
N ARG A 192 -9.56 -9.19 16.56
CA ARG A 192 -9.09 -9.87 15.35
C ARG A 192 -7.58 -9.76 15.14
N LEU A 193 -6.91 -8.78 15.77
CA LEU A 193 -5.46 -8.63 15.70
C LEU A 193 -4.78 -9.55 16.72
N THR A 194 -4.69 -10.83 16.39
CA THR A 194 -4.03 -11.84 17.24
C THR A 194 -2.53 -11.57 17.38
N ASP A 195 -1.85 -12.30 18.27
CA ASP A 195 -0.40 -12.18 18.47
C ASP A 195 0.40 -12.46 17.19
N GLU A 196 -0.07 -13.39 16.36
CA GLU A 196 0.58 -13.71 15.09
C GLU A 196 0.47 -12.55 14.09
N TRP A 197 -0.71 -11.91 13.99
CA TRP A 197 -0.90 -10.73 13.15
C TRP A 197 -0.05 -9.56 13.65
N TRP A 198 -0.05 -9.31 14.96
CA TRP A 198 0.79 -8.27 15.56
C TRP A 198 2.28 -8.51 15.33
N THR A 199 2.73 -9.76 15.54
CA THR A 199 4.13 -10.16 15.27
C THR A 199 4.51 -9.93 13.80
N THR A 200 3.56 -10.14 12.88
CA THR A 200 3.76 -9.86 11.45
C THR A 200 3.96 -8.36 11.21
N CYS A 201 3.15 -7.49 11.82
CA CYS A 201 3.35 -6.03 11.76
C CYS A 201 4.76 -5.65 12.22
N VAL A 202 5.14 -6.08 13.42
CA VAL A 202 6.43 -5.73 14.04
C VAL A 202 7.61 -6.15 13.17
N LYS A 203 7.55 -7.34 12.57
CA LYS A 203 8.60 -7.80 11.63
C LYS A 203 8.67 -6.94 10.37
N CYS A 204 7.54 -6.50 9.83
CA CYS A 204 7.49 -5.61 8.66
C CYS A 204 8.07 -4.22 8.97
N TRP A 205 8.03 -3.78 10.23
CA TRP A 205 8.53 -2.48 10.68
C TRP A 205 9.95 -2.50 11.20
N ASN A 206 10.77 -3.48 10.82
CA ASN A 206 12.17 -3.40 11.18
C ASN A 206 12.79 -2.12 10.61
N PHE A 207 13.53 -1.37 11.46
CA PHE A 207 14.15 -0.11 11.05
C PHE A 207 15.15 -0.32 9.93
N ASP A 208 16.00 -1.38 10.05
CA ASP A 208 16.88 -1.81 8.98
C ASP A 208 16.06 -2.52 7.88
N PRO A 209 15.98 -1.97 6.66
CA PRO A 209 15.25 -2.57 5.55
C PRO A 209 15.69 -4.01 5.23
N LEU A 210 16.98 -4.32 5.40
CA LEU A 210 17.53 -5.64 5.09
C LEU A 210 17.07 -6.74 6.07
N LEU A 211 16.58 -6.36 7.24
CA LEU A 211 16.05 -7.27 8.25
C LEU A 211 14.53 -7.47 8.15
N ARG A 212 13.86 -6.77 7.25
CA ARG A 212 12.44 -6.99 6.97
C ARG A 212 12.25 -8.31 6.23
N PRO A 213 11.17 -9.07 6.50
CA PRO A 213 10.88 -10.29 5.76
C PRO A 213 10.59 -9.96 4.30
N ARG A 214 10.89 -10.88 3.38
CA ARG A 214 10.40 -10.77 2.01
C ARG A 214 8.87 -10.94 2.00
N ILE A 215 8.19 -10.31 1.05
CA ILE A 215 6.74 -10.45 0.94
C ILE A 215 6.28 -11.91 0.75
N THR A 216 7.12 -12.76 0.17
CA THR A 216 6.90 -14.20 0.07
C THR A 216 6.80 -14.87 1.44
N ASP A 217 7.64 -14.48 2.38
CA ASP A 217 7.68 -15.03 3.74
C ASP A 217 6.50 -14.51 4.56
N VAL A 218 6.14 -13.24 4.38
CA VAL A 218 4.92 -12.63 4.94
C VAL A 218 3.68 -13.39 4.45
N LEU A 219 3.57 -13.64 3.15
CA LEU A 219 2.46 -14.39 2.57
C LEU A 219 2.34 -15.81 3.14
N GLN A 220 3.47 -16.51 3.33
CA GLN A 220 3.45 -17.84 3.98
C GLN A 220 2.97 -17.77 5.43
N THR A 221 3.39 -16.73 6.16
CA THR A 221 2.94 -16.51 7.54
C THR A 221 1.42 -16.25 7.57
N ILE A 222 0.90 -15.39 6.71
CA ILE A 222 -0.55 -15.09 6.64
C ILE A 222 -1.36 -16.36 6.32
N ARG A 223 -0.89 -17.20 5.39
CA ARG A 223 -1.56 -18.47 5.06
C ARG A 223 -1.66 -19.40 6.28
N LYS A 224 -0.66 -19.41 7.17
CA LYS A 224 -0.69 -20.21 8.40
C LYS A 224 -1.64 -19.64 9.44
N ILE A 225 -1.74 -18.30 9.53
CA ILE A 225 -2.66 -17.64 10.47
C ILE A 225 -4.13 -17.91 10.10
N GLN A 226 -4.42 -18.12 8.83
CA GLN A 226 -5.78 -18.30 8.31
C GLN A 226 -6.23 -19.77 8.19
N GLN A 227 -5.37 -20.72 8.56
CA GLN A 227 -5.72 -22.16 8.67
C GLN A 227 -6.33 -22.48 10.01
#